data_7ded498d4975b423d6d51e284d3b6b8b
#
_entry.id   7ded498d4975b423d6d51e284d3b6b8b
#
_cell.length_a   1.000
_cell.length_b   1.000
_cell.length_c   1.000
_cell.angle_alpha   90.00
_cell.angle_beta   90.00
_cell.angle_gamma   90.00
#
_symmetry.space_group_name_H-M   'P 1'
#
loop_
_entity.id
_entity.type
_entity.pdbx_description
1 polymer ?
#
loop_
_entity_poly.entity_id
_entity_poly.type
_entity_poly.pdbx_seq_one_letter_code
_entity_poly.pdbx_strand_id
1 'polypeptide(L)'
;MKYSLVIVSALAMGTSALYALPPPPQITAAPSLKNRASNGTTSGSLPASSGSSALSEVKTIAAGGSFDGGMVSYDRGVSCTGQAEGDDSDAVFEIEEGGSLSNVIIGPNQIEGVHCQGACTLTNVWWAAVCEDAFSIKNQAAGDTTIISGGGAFGAEDKVLQHNGAGTLSVSDFTVETFGKLVRSCGNCDTMYERHFILDGITATDGSELAGINDNYGDTATFTNIVVSGVDDICVTYTGTDNNDEEPVENGSGPSDSCIYSTSDITSS
;
A
#
# COMPACT_ATOMS: atom_id res chain seq x y z
N MET A 1 -59.09 62.58 27.21
CA MET A 1 -59.18 61.73 26.02
C MET A 1 -58.23 60.63 26.12
N LYS A 2 -58.68 59.40 26.39
CA LYS A 2 -57.89 58.21 26.52
C LYS A 2 -58.05 57.40 25.25
N TYR A 3 -56.98 57.15 24.53
CA TYR A 3 -56.98 56.22 23.40
C TYR A 3 -56.37 54.87 23.85
N SER A 4 -57.21 53.87 23.77
CA SER A 4 -56.81 52.48 24.00
C SER A 4 -56.23 51.90 22.70
N LEU A 5 -55.02 51.38 22.75
CA LEU A 5 -54.37 50.66 21.65
C LEU A 5 -54.70 49.19 21.80
N VAL A 6 -55.39 48.59 20.82
CA VAL A 6 -55.64 47.16 20.71
C VAL A 6 -54.51 46.54 19.92
N ILE A 7 -53.76 45.65 20.57
CA ILE A 7 -52.72 44.84 19.90
C ILE A 7 -53.36 43.51 19.49
N VAL A 8 -53.42 43.27 18.19
CA VAL A 8 -53.85 41.99 17.61
C VAL A 8 -52.57 41.14 17.42
N SER A 9 -52.47 40.06 18.19
CA SER A 9 -51.37 39.07 18.02
C SER A 9 -51.79 38.06 16.96
N ALA A 10 -51.08 38.02 15.84
CA ALA A 10 -51.22 36.97 14.83
C ALA A 10 -50.33 35.77 15.21
N LEU A 11 -50.93 34.64 15.51
CA LEU A 11 -50.22 33.36 15.64
C LEU A 11 -49.92 32.84 14.23
N ALA A 12 -48.64 32.79 13.87
CA ALA A 12 -48.15 32.07 12.70
C ALA A 12 -47.91 30.58 13.08
N MET A 13 -48.77 29.70 12.59
CA MET A 13 -48.50 28.24 12.65
C MET A 13 -47.48 27.88 11.61
N GLY A 14 -46.21 27.67 12.05
CA GLY A 14 -45.15 27.10 11.23
C GLY A 14 -45.36 25.60 11.07
N THR A 15 -45.64 25.12 9.87
CA THR A 15 -45.59 23.70 9.52
C THR A 15 -44.14 23.28 9.35
N SER A 16 -43.62 22.53 10.33
CA SER A 16 -42.28 21.90 10.22
C SER A 16 -42.35 20.74 9.22
N ALA A 17 -41.81 20.93 8.03
CA ALA A 17 -41.56 19.83 7.10
C ALA A 17 -40.40 19.00 7.66
N LEU A 18 -40.70 17.78 8.07
CA LEU A 18 -39.68 16.77 8.40
C LEU A 18 -39.03 16.34 7.09
N TYR A 19 -37.82 16.84 6.84
CA TYR A 19 -36.95 16.28 5.78
C TYR A 19 -36.47 14.91 6.26
N ALA A 20 -36.99 13.85 5.63
CA ALA A 20 -36.43 12.52 5.79
C ALA A 20 -35.01 12.50 5.22
N LEU A 21 -34.03 12.15 6.06
CA LEU A 21 -32.65 11.91 5.61
C LEU A 21 -32.65 10.77 4.58
N PRO A 22 -31.84 10.87 3.50
CA PRO A 22 -31.70 9.76 2.58
C PRO A 22 -31.12 8.54 3.34
N PRO A 23 -31.53 7.32 2.97
CA PRO A 23 -30.98 6.12 3.59
C PRO A 23 -29.45 6.07 3.35
N PRO A 24 -28.68 5.52 4.29
CA PRO A 24 -27.24 5.37 4.12
C PRO A 24 -26.94 4.52 2.87
N PRO A 25 -25.82 4.78 2.17
CA PRO A 25 -25.43 3.98 1.02
C PRO A 25 -25.33 2.51 1.42
N GLN A 26 -25.98 1.66 0.64
CA GLN A 26 -25.89 0.21 0.80
C GLN A 26 -24.46 -0.20 0.44
N ILE A 27 -23.69 -0.68 1.42
CA ILE A 27 -22.38 -1.28 1.20
C ILE A 27 -22.64 -2.58 0.45
N THR A 28 -22.39 -2.59 -0.86
CA THR A 28 -22.29 -3.83 -1.62
C THR A 28 -21.04 -4.55 -1.13
N ALA A 29 -21.22 -5.76 -0.60
CA ALA A 29 -20.10 -6.61 -0.20
C ALA A 29 -19.09 -6.70 -1.34
N ALA A 30 -17.79 -6.55 -1.01
CA ALA A 30 -16.70 -6.74 -1.94
C ALA A 30 -16.87 -8.05 -2.71
N PRO A 31 -16.55 -8.10 -4.02
CA PRO A 31 -16.67 -9.31 -4.80
C PRO A 31 -15.79 -10.39 -4.17
N SER A 32 -16.43 -11.50 -3.77
CA SER A 32 -15.74 -12.70 -3.32
C SER A 32 -14.81 -13.15 -4.45
N LEU A 33 -13.50 -13.09 -4.22
CA LEU A 33 -12.48 -13.61 -5.15
C LEU A 33 -12.72 -15.10 -5.34
N LYS A 34 -13.39 -15.46 -6.42
CA LYS A 34 -13.48 -16.86 -6.86
C LYS A 34 -12.10 -17.27 -7.33
N ASN A 35 -11.49 -18.25 -6.66
CA ASN A 35 -10.32 -18.96 -7.13
C ASN A 35 -10.49 -19.34 -8.60
N ARG A 36 -9.85 -18.61 -9.49
CA ARG A 36 -9.73 -18.98 -10.89
C ARG A 36 -8.47 -19.81 -11.02
N ALA A 37 -8.63 -21.11 -11.08
CA ALA A 37 -7.52 -22.00 -11.43
C ALA A 37 -7.04 -21.63 -12.84
N SER A 38 -5.88 -21.02 -12.94
CA SER A 38 -5.16 -20.84 -14.20
C SER A 38 -4.14 -21.99 -14.33
N ASN A 39 -4.25 -22.74 -15.40
CA ASN A 39 -3.26 -23.75 -15.78
C ASN A 39 -1.99 -23.06 -16.28
N GLY A 40 -0.90 -23.27 -15.57
CA GLY A 40 0.46 -23.31 -16.12
C GLY A 40 1.20 -21.99 -16.18
N THR A 41 1.85 -21.68 -15.11
CA THR A 41 3.21 -21.20 -14.89
C THR A 41 3.37 -21.04 -13.39
N THR A 42 4.54 -21.27 -12.85
CA THR A 42 4.80 -21.23 -11.40
C THR A 42 4.64 -19.79 -10.87
N SER A 43 3.42 -19.33 -10.71
CA SER A 43 3.09 -18.18 -9.89
C SER A 43 3.31 -18.62 -8.43
N GLY A 44 4.09 -17.88 -7.67
CA GLY A 44 4.27 -18.16 -6.26
C GLY A 44 2.90 -18.10 -5.58
N SER A 45 2.41 -19.21 -5.08
CA SER A 45 1.15 -19.23 -4.34
C SER A 45 1.39 -18.85 -2.90
N LEU A 46 0.40 -18.19 -2.27
CA LEU A 46 0.42 -17.93 -0.84
C LEU A 46 0.71 -19.23 -0.08
N PRO A 47 1.77 -19.30 0.74
CA PRO A 47 2.09 -20.49 1.51
C PRO A 47 1.01 -20.81 2.53
N ALA A 48 0.91 -22.10 2.91
CA ALA A 48 0.00 -22.51 3.97
C ALA A 48 0.42 -21.91 5.30
N SER A 49 -0.53 -21.31 6.01
CA SER A 49 -0.30 -20.78 7.35
C SER A 49 -0.16 -21.90 8.38
N SER A 50 0.76 -21.74 9.32
CA SER A 50 0.92 -22.65 10.48
C SER A 50 -0.08 -22.37 11.62
N GLY A 51 -0.88 -21.31 11.50
CA GLY A 51 -1.88 -20.90 12.47
C GLY A 51 -2.35 -19.48 12.21
N SER A 52 -3.17 -18.90 13.07
CA SER A 52 -3.61 -17.51 12.98
C SER A 52 -3.61 -16.81 14.32
N SER A 53 -3.35 -15.50 14.31
CA SER A 53 -3.35 -14.64 15.50
C SER A 53 -3.85 -13.25 15.15
N ALA A 54 -4.98 -12.85 15.72
CA ALA A 54 -5.44 -11.45 15.65
C ALA A 54 -4.80 -10.65 16.78
N LEU A 55 -4.04 -9.62 16.41
CA LEU A 55 -3.36 -8.73 17.36
C LEU A 55 -4.29 -7.60 17.79
N SER A 56 -4.45 -7.40 19.09
CA SER A 56 -5.29 -6.32 19.63
C SER A 56 -4.68 -4.92 19.46
N GLU A 57 -3.37 -4.86 19.26
CA GLU A 57 -2.58 -3.65 19.02
C GLU A 57 -1.46 -3.93 18.01
N VAL A 58 -0.86 -2.91 17.43
CA VAL A 58 0.30 -3.04 16.56
C VAL A 58 1.43 -3.76 17.30
N LYS A 59 2.10 -4.70 16.61
CA LYS A 59 3.27 -5.38 17.19
C LYS A 59 4.54 -4.66 16.78
N THR A 60 5.11 -3.89 17.72
CA THR A 60 6.36 -3.17 17.51
C THR A 60 7.56 -4.11 17.64
N ILE A 61 8.48 -4.06 16.68
CA ILE A 61 9.80 -4.68 16.69
C ILE A 61 10.81 -3.56 17.00
N ALA A 62 11.44 -3.62 18.18
CA ALA A 62 12.37 -2.59 18.60
C ALA A 62 13.58 -2.44 17.68
N ALA A 63 14.25 -1.29 17.71
CA ALA A 63 15.42 -1.00 16.90
C ALA A 63 16.50 -2.09 17.00
N GLY A 64 16.93 -2.59 15.84
CA GLY A 64 17.87 -3.71 15.74
C GLY A 64 17.33 -5.06 16.25
N GLY A 65 16.04 -5.11 16.65
CA GLY A 65 15.37 -6.35 17.08
C GLY A 65 14.96 -7.25 15.92
N SER A 66 14.51 -8.46 16.24
CA SER A 66 13.99 -9.39 15.23
C SER A 66 12.75 -10.13 15.71
N PHE A 67 11.86 -10.45 14.78
CA PHE A 67 10.71 -11.31 15.01
C PHE A 67 10.59 -12.33 13.89
N ASP A 68 10.58 -13.62 14.26
CA ASP A 68 10.25 -14.73 13.36
C ASP A 68 8.83 -15.22 13.69
N GLY A 69 7.91 -15.08 12.74
CA GLY A 69 6.51 -15.44 12.94
C GLY A 69 6.18 -16.89 12.68
N GLY A 70 7.13 -17.73 12.25
CA GLY A 70 6.93 -19.16 12.03
C GLY A 70 5.83 -19.50 11.04
N MET A 71 5.61 -18.64 10.05
CA MET A 71 4.52 -18.74 9.05
C MET A 71 3.11 -18.71 9.64
N VAL A 72 2.91 -18.10 10.81
CA VAL A 72 1.58 -17.81 11.36
C VAL A 72 0.98 -16.63 10.58
N SER A 73 -0.33 -16.65 10.35
CA SER A 73 -1.07 -15.52 9.80
C SER A 73 -1.43 -14.54 10.92
N TYR A 74 -0.92 -13.32 10.84
CA TYR A 74 -1.20 -12.23 11.76
C TYR A 74 -2.09 -11.20 11.10
N ASP A 75 -3.10 -10.72 11.81
CA ASP A 75 -3.90 -9.56 11.42
C ASP A 75 -4.37 -8.77 12.65
N ARG A 76 -5.22 -7.76 12.46
CA ARG A 76 -5.77 -6.93 13.55
C ARG A 76 -7.20 -7.32 13.93
N GLY A 77 -7.82 -8.28 13.22
CA GLY A 77 -9.20 -8.68 13.43
C GLY A 77 -10.21 -7.58 13.10
N VAL A 78 -9.84 -6.60 12.27
CA VAL A 78 -10.70 -5.51 11.81
C VAL A 78 -11.01 -5.65 10.32
N SER A 79 -12.16 -5.13 9.89
CA SER A 79 -12.49 -5.13 8.46
C SER A 79 -11.68 -4.08 7.72
N CYS A 80 -11.25 -4.40 6.51
CA CYS A 80 -10.63 -3.44 5.60
C CYS A 80 -11.59 -2.26 5.32
N THR A 81 -11.07 -1.05 5.39
CA THR A 81 -11.79 0.22 5.15
C THR A 81 -11.60 0.76 3.72
N GLY A 82 -10.99 0.00 2.82
CA GLY A 82 -10.60 0.44 1.47
C GLY A 82 -9.35 1.32 1.52
N GLN A 83 -9.26 2.29 0.62
CA GLN A 83 -8.09 3.18 0.46
C GLN A 83 -8.12 4.40 1.41
N ALA A 84 -8.67 4.23 2.62
CA ALA A 84 -8.57 5.26 3.65
C ALA A 84 -7.26 5.07 4.42
N GLU A 85 -6.41 6.10 4.39
CA GLU A 85 -5.14 6.14 5.14
C GLU A 85 -5.35 5.78 6.61
N GLY A 86 -4.52 4.88 7.10
CA GLY A 86 -4.45 4.51 8.52
C GLY A 86 -3.23 5.13 9.20
N ASP A 87 -3.26 5.07 10.53
CA ASP A 87 -2.13 5.50 11.35
C ASP A 87 -1.16 4.32 11.61
N ASP A 88 0.03 4.61 12.15
CA ASP A 88 1.00 3.57 12.56
C ASP A 88 0.39 2.56 13.55
N SER A 89 -0.57 3.01 14.37
CA SER A 89 -1.32 2.13 15.28
C SER A 89 -2.27 1.15 14.59
N ASP A 90 -2.60 1.35 13.30
CA ASP A 90 -3.44 0.47 12.50
C ASP A 90 -2.65 -0.64 11.81
N ALA A 91 -1.31 -0.53 11.78
CA ALA A 91 -0.44 -1.55 11.22
C ALA A 91 -0.52 -2.87 12.01
N VAL A 92 -0.26 -3.99 11.33
CA VAL A 92 -0.09 -5.29 11.99
C VAL A 92 1.28 -5.32 12.68
N PHE A 93 2.32 -4.87 11.99
CA PHE A 93 3.68 -4.75 12.52
C PHE A 93 4.23 -3.34 12.28
N GLU A 94 4.91 -2.81 13.29
CA GLU A 94 5.74 -1.62 13.20
C GLU A 94 7.19 -2.02 13.49
N ILE A 95 8.11 -1.67 12.61
CA ILE A 95 9.52 -2.06 12.69
C ILE A 95 10.36 -0.80 12.85
N GLU A 96 11.03 -0.70 14.00
CA GLU A 96 11.97 0.38 14.26
C GLU A 96 13.27 0.19 13.48
N GLU A 97 14.09 1.24 13.39
CA GLU A 97 15.37 1.29 12.66
C GLU A 97 16.23 0.03 12.87
N GLY A 98 16.63 -0.61 11.77
CA GLY A 98 17.46 -1.81 11.76
C GLY A 98 16.75 -3.08 12.23
N GLY A 99 15.44 -3.01 12.51
CA GLY A 99 14.65 -4.17 12.90
C GLY A 99 14.38 -5.15 11.76
N SER A 100 14.00 -6.38 12.07
CA SER A 100 13.73 -7.41 11.07
C SER A 100 12.50 -8.26 11.38
N LEU A 101 11.74 -8.59 10.32
CA LEU A 101 10.57 -9.44 10.34
C LEU A 101 10.77 -10.62 9.39
N SER A 102 10.49 -11.84 9.83
CA SER A 102 10.64 -13.02 8.98
C SER A 102 9.53 -14.04 9.16
N ASN A 103 9.27 -14.81 8.08
CA ASN A 103 8.36 -15.94 8.08
C ASN A 103 6.96 -15.59 8.64
N VAL A 104 6.33 -14.56 8.05
CA VAL A 104 5.02 -14.04 8.47
C VAL A 104 4.07 -14.05 7.30
N ILE A 105 2.80 -14.34 7.57
CA ILE A 105 1.69 -14.06 6.67
C ILE A 105 0.87 -12.92 7.30
N ILE A 106 0.68 -11.83 6.60
CA ILE A 106 -0.28 -10.78 6.96
C ILE A 106 -1.65 -11.21 6.46
N GLY A 107 -2.59 -11.38 7.38
CA GLY A 107 -3.96 -11.81 7.09
C GLY A 107 -4.82 -10.67 6.51
N PRO A 108 -6.04 -10.97 6.08
CA PRO A 108 -6.89 -10.00 5.38
C PRO A 108 -7.61 -9.01 6.30
N ASN A 109 -7.63 -9.23 7.62
CA ASN A 109 -8.42 -8.43 8.56
C ASN A 109 -7.57 -7.32 9.20
N GLN A 110 -7.12 -6.39 8.39
CA GLN A 110 -6.26 -5.25 8.77
C GLN A 110 -6.56 -4.04 7.88
N ILE A 111 -6.03 -2.88 8.24
CA ILE A 111 -6.08 -1.64 7.45
C ILE A 111 -4.69 -1.40 6.85
N GLU A 112 -3.67 -1.35 7.69
CA GLU A 112 -2.27 -1.21 7.31
C GLU A 112 -1.50 -2.52 7.57
N GLY A 113 -0.59 -2.86 6.66
CA GLY A 113 0.18 -4.09 6.78
C GLY A 113 1.38 -3.97 7.71
N VAL A 114 2.52 -3.56 7.17
CA VAL A 114 3.80 -3.43 7.90
C VAL A 114 4.37 -2.02 7.68
N HIS A 115 4.70 -1.33 8.76
CA HIS A 115 5.38 -0.03 8.72
C HIS A 115 6.83 -0.15 9.19
N CYS A 116 7.76 0.51 8.48
CA CYS A 116 9.14 0.68 8.92
C CYS A 116 9.41 2.15 9.24
N GLN A 117 9.82 2.40 10.49
CA GLN A 117 10.16 3.74 11.01
C GLN A 117 11.62 4.13 10.73
N GLY A 118 12.36 3.31 10.02
CA GLY A 118 13.71 3.47 9.54
C GLY A 118 14.02 2.36 8.55
N ALA A 119 15.29 2.16 8.18
CA ALA A 119 15.66 1.02 7.36
C ALA A 119 15.37 -0.30 8.10
N CYS A 120 14.78 -1.26 7.41
CA CYS A 120 14.36 -2.52 8.00
C CYS A 120 14.62 -3.71 7.05
N THR A 121 14.44 -4.93 7.55
CA THR A 121 14.60 -6.14 6.74
C THR A 121 13.39 -7.05 6.88
N LEU A 122 12.77 -7.41 5.75
CA LEU A 122 11.71 -8.41 5.68
C LEU A 122 12.22 -9.64 4.91
N THR A 123 11.98 -10.83 5.46
CA THR A 123 12.36 -12.08 4.79
C THR A 123 11.20 -13.06 4.80
N ASN A 124 10.76 -13.51 3.61
CA ASN A 124 9.67 -14.45 3.47
C ASN A 124 8.39 -13.96 4.18
N VAL A 125 7.97 -12.71 3.85
CA VAL A 125 6.75 -12.09 4.36
C VAL A 125 5.70 -12.04 3.25
N TRP A 126 4.49 -12.47 3.57
CA TRP A 126 3.39 -12.64 2.62
C TRP A 126 2.17 -11.85 3.06
N TRP A 127 1.49 -11.20 2.14
CA TRP A 127 0.22 -10.51 2.36
C TRP A 127 -0.89 -11.27 1.64
N ALA A 128 -1.74 -11.96 2.40
CA ALA A 128 -2.85 -12.76 1.86
C ALA A 128 -3.92 -11.90 1.16
N ALA A 129 -4.07 -10.67 1.59
CA ALA A 129 -4.81 -9.61 0.94
C ALA A 129 -4.25 -8.27 1.44
N VAL A 130 -4.21 -7.28 0.58
CA VAL A 130 -3.79 -5.92 0.90
C VAL A 130 -5.04 -5.06 1.07
N CYS A 131 -5.06 -4.17 2.07
CA CYS A 131 -6.17 -3.23 2.25
C CYS A 131 -5.77 -1.84 1.75
N GLU A 132 -5.12 -1.01 2.54
CA GLU A 132 -4.56 0.25 2.06
C GLU A 132 -3.19 -0.03 1.43
N ASP A 133 -2.11 -0.15 2.20
CA ASP A 133 -0.79 -0.58 1.73
C ASP A 133 -0.36 -1.91 2.38
N ALA A 134 0.36 -2.75 1.63
CA ALA A 134 0.95 -3.94 2.24
C ALA A 134 2.12 -3.56 3.16
N PHE A 135 2.95 -2.63 2.70
CA PHE A 135 4.16 -2.22 3.38
C PHE A 135 4.46 -0.74 3.09
N SER A 136 4.84 0.02 4.13
CA SER A 136 5.21 1.42 4.00
C SER A 136 6.49 1.74 4.76
N ILE A 137 7.48 2.33 4.06
CA ILE A 137 8.62 2.97 4.70
C ILE A 137 8.17 4.38 5.12
N LYS A 138 7.90 4.57 6.40
CA LYS A 138 7.46 5.88 6.94
C LYS A 138 8.63 6.86 7.05
N ASN A 139 9.77 6.38 7.55
CA ASN A 139 11.02 7.13 7.66
C ASN A 139 12.20 6.26 7.21
N GLN A 140 13.15 6.84 6.52
CA GLN A 140 14.43 6.22 6.20
C GLN A 140 15.40 7.34 5.83
N ALA A 141 16.66 7.25 6.26
CA ALA A 141 17.65 8.25 5.92
C ALA A 141 18.23 8.02 4.50
N ALA A 142 18.73 9.09 3.89
CA ALA A 142 19.45 8.98 2.62
C ALA A 142 20.70 8.10 2.78
N GLY A 143 20.87 7.14 1.89
CA GLY A 143 21.99 6.18 1.93
C GLY A 143 21.67 4.87 2.67
N ASP A 144 20.58 4.80 3.42
CA ASP A 144 20.11 3.56 4.02
C ASP A 144 19.33 2.69 3.02
N THR A 145 19.23 1.40 3.32
CA THR A 145 18.55 0.43 2.47
C THR A 145 17.61 -0.45 3.28
N THR A 146 16.33 -0.41 2.93
CA THR A 146 15.36 -1.43 3.36
C THR A 146 15.41 -2.61 2.40
N ILE A 147 15.39 -3.82 2.94
CA ILE A 147 15.51 -5.06 2.17
C ILE A 147 14.25 -5.92 2.35
N ILE A 148 13.64 -6.31 1.23
CA ILE A 148 12.59 -7.32 1.19
C ILE A 148 13.10 -8.50 0.36
N SER A 149 13.21 -9.69 0.94
CA SER A 149 13.71 -10.88 0.27
C SER A 149 12.74 -12.06 0.41
N GLY A 150 12.23 -12.52 -0.70
CA GLY A 150 11.17 -13.53 -0.74
C GLY A 150 9.84 -12.99 -0.21
N GLY A 151 8.79 -13.74 -0.46
CA GLY A 151 7.45 -13.35 -0.05
C GLY A 151 6.56 -12.98 -1.22
N GLY A 152 5.44 -12.33 -0.93
CA GLY A 152 4.52 -11.86 -1.96
C GLY A 152 3.26 -11.22 -1.42
N ALA A 153 2.53 -10.53 -2.29
CA ALA A 153 1.31 -9.81 -1.95
C ALA A 153 0.20 -10.05 -2.98
N PHE A 154 -1.03 -10.12 -2.50
CA PHE A 154 -2.20 -10.44 -3.31
C PHE A 154 -3.33 -9.43 -3.09
N GLY A 155 -3.88 -8.90 -4.18
CA GLY A 155 -5.10 -8.10 -4.16
C GLY A 155 -4.93 -6.69 -3.58
N ALA A 156 -3.91 -5.94 -4.00
CA ALA A 156 -3.75 -4.53 -3.67
C ALA A 156 -4.54 -3.66 -4.66
N GLU A 157 -5.53 -2.92 -4.19
CA GLU A 157 -6.31 -2.02 -5.06
C GLU A 157 -5.43 -0.90 -5.63
N ASP A 158 -4.52 -0.36 -4.83
CA ASP A 158 -3.56 0.68 -5.24
C ASP A 158 -2.11 0.19 -5.03
N LYS A 159 -1.48 0.48 -3.91
CA LYS A 159 -0.04 0.26 -3.68
C LYS A 159 0.24 -1.03 -2.89
N VAL A 160 1.34 -1.70 -3.22
CA VAL A 160 1.88 -2.80 -2.41
C VAL A 160 2.98 -2.29 -1.47
N LEU A 161 3.99 -1.62 -2.01
CA LEU A 161 5.16 -1.15 -1.28
C LEU A 161 5.31 0.37 -1.46
N GLN A 162 4.96 1.12 -0.44
CA GLN A 162 5.04 2.59 -0.42
C GLN A 162 6.36 3.07 0.22
N HIS A 163 7.00 4.05 -0.39
CA HIS A 163 8.26 4.62 0.12
C HIS A 163 8.12 6.12 0.37
N ASN A 164 8.01 6.52 1.65
CA ASN A 164 7.90 7.92 2.06
C ASN A 164 9.24 8.50 2.54
N GLY A 165 10.14 7.67 3.07
CA GLY A 165 11.50 8.06 3.45
C GLY A 165 12.43 8.35 2.27
N ALA A 166 13.73 8.45 2.52
CA ALA A 166 14.78 8.58 1.52
C ALA A 166 15.54 7.25 1.30
N GLY A 167 16.51 7.21 0.40
CA GLY A 167 17.41 6.08 0.21
C GLY A 167 16.81 4.95 -0.65
N THR A 168 17.15 3.69 -0.34
CA THR A 168 16.89 2.57 -1.23
C THR A 168 15.89 1.57 -0.65
N LEU A 169 14.95 1.09 -1.48
CA LEU A 169 14.16 -0.12 -1.26
C LEU A 169 14.65 -1.20 -2.23
N SER A 170 15.20 -2.29 -1.70
CA SER A 170 15.65 -3.45 -2.47
C SER A 170 14.69 -4.61 -2.26
N VAL A 171 14.09 -5.09 -3.34
CA VAL A 171 13.12 -6.20 -3.34
C VAL A 171 13.65 -7.33 -4.20
N SER A 172 13.73 -8.54 -3.65
CA SER A 172 14.20 -9.71 -4.38
C SER A 172 13.28 -10.91 -4.19
N ASP A 173 13.14 -11.73 -5.25
CA ASP A 173 12.39 -12.99 -5.23
C ASP A 173 10.94 -12.84 -4.72
N PHE A 174 10.24 -11.80 -5.19
CA PHE A 174 8.92 -11.42 -4.71
C PHE A 174 7.82 -11.73 -5.74
N THR A 175 6.69 -12.23 -5.25
CA THR A 175 5.51 -12.52 -6.08
C THR A 175 4.40 -11.50 -5.81
N VAL A 176 3.81 -10.94 -6.86
CA VAL A 176 2.65 -10.04 -6.72
C VAL A 176 1.56 -10.39 -7.72
N GLU A 177 0.31 -10.40 -7.27
CA GLU A 177 -0.84 -10.74 -8.11
C GLU A 177 -2.03 -9.82 -7.80
N THR A 178 -2.64 -9.26 -8.83
CA THR A 178 -3.79 -8.33 -8.78
C THR A 178 -3.46 -7.08 -7.96
N PHE A 179 -2.81 -6.11 -8.60
CA PHE A 179 -2.29 -4.92 -7.91
C PHE A 179 -2.35 -3.67 -8.78
N GLY A 180 -2.44 -2.50 -8.15
CA GLY A 180 -2.25 -1.23 -8.82
C GLY A 180 -0.76 -0.98 -9.09
N LYS A 181 0.03 -0.76 -8.03
CA LYS A 181 1.48 -0.50 -8.11
C LYS A 181 2.26 -1.42 -7.18
N LEU A 182 3.31 -2.11 -7.70
CA LEU A 182 4.17 -2.91 -6.81
C LEU A 182 5.01 -2.00 -5.90
N VAL A 183 5.71 -1.01 -6.44
CA VAL A 183 6.42 0.00 -5.64
C VAL A 183 5.97 1.41 -6.03
N ARG A 184 5.81 2.28 -5.05
CA ARG A 184 5.49 3.69 -5.26
C ARG A 184 6.35 4.60 -4.40
N SER A 185 7.04 5.50 -5.04
CA SER A 185 7.66 6.66 -4.41
C SER A 185 6.57 7.66 -4.02
N CYS A 186 6.55 8.15 -2.77
CA CYS A 186 5.55 9.13 -2.37
C CYS A 186 5.54 10.32 -3.33
N GLY A 187 4.38 10.57 -3.94
CA GLY A 187 4.24 11.56 -5.00
C GLY A 187 4.00 12.98 -4.52
N ASN A 188 3.48 13.14 -3.29
CA ASN A 188 3.04 14.42 -2.73
C ASN A 188 3.28 14.53 -1.21
N CYS A 189 4.32 13.89 -0.71
CA CYS A 189 4.73 14.06 0.69
C CYS A 189 5.18 15.50 0.98
N ASP A 190 4.92 16.02 2.19
CA ASP A 190 5.38 17.35 2.65
C ASP A 190 6.90 17.55 2.52
N THR A 191 7.65 16.46 2.64
CA THR A 191 9.09 16.44 2.37
C THR A 191 9.38 15.42 1.32
N MET A 192 9.89 15.88 0.18
CA MET A 192 10.27 15.03 -0.92
C MET A 192 11.75 14.67 -0.84
N TYR A 193 12.06 13.40 -1.16
CA TYR A 193 13.40 12.83 -1.12
C TYR A 193 13.74 12.16 -2.44
N GLU A 194 15.02 11.97 -2.70
CA GLU A 194 15.52 11.05 -3.70
C GLU A 194 15.39 9.61 -3.19
N ARG A 195 14.77 8.72 -3.99
CA ARG A 195 14.49 7.32 -3.66
C ARG A 195 14.93 6.40 -4.77
N HIS A 196 15.47 5.24 -4.40
CA HIS A 196 15.93 4.26 -5.34
C HIS A 196 15.25 2.92 -5.10
N PHE A 197 14.81 2.28 -6.18
CA PHE A 197 14.23 0.94 -6.15
C PHE A 197 15.13 -0.02 -6.90
N ILE A 198 15.40 -1.18 -6.29
CA ILE A 198 16.12 -2.30 -6.91
C ILE A 198 15.18 -3.50 -6.87
N LEU A 199 14.71 -3.94 -8.04
CA LEU A 199 13.74 -5.02 -8.19
C LEU A 199 14.40 -6.17 -8.95
N ASP A 200 14.62 -7.31 -8.28
CA ASP A 200 15.30 -8.48 -8.84
C ASP A 200 14.49 -9.76 -8.59
N GLY A 201 14.23 -10.55 -9.64
CA GLY A 201 13.49 -11.80 -9.49
C GLY A 201 12.02 -11.61 -9.15
N ILE A 202 11.37 -10.59 -9.71
CA ILE A 202 9.94 -10.32 -9.46
C ILE A 202 9.08 -11.16 -10.40
N THR A 203 8.06 -11.80 -9.84
CA THR A 203 6.98 -12.44 -10.61
C THR A 203 5.69 -11.65 -10.38
N ALA A 204 5.16 -11.02 -11.42
CA ALA A 204 4.02 -10.13 -11.32
C ALA A 204 2.90 -10.53 -12.30
N THR A 205 1.67 -10.60 -11.79
CA THR A 205 0.49 -11.00 -12.56
C THR A 205 -0.67 -10.04 -12.32
N ASP A 206 -1.33 -9.60 -13.40
CA ASP A 206 -2.53 -8.75 -13.38
C ASP A 206 -2.32 -7.45 -12.56
N GLY A 207 -1.46 -6.57 -13.05
CA GLY A 207 -1.11 -5.30 -12.40
C GLY A 207 -1.09 -4.11 -13.34
N SER A 208 -1.15 -2.89 -12.80
CA SER A 208 -1.02 -1.68 -13.60
C SER A 208 0.45 -1.31 -13.81
N GLU A 209 1.23 -1.13 -12.75
CA GLU A 209 2.63 -0.75 -12.88
C GLU A 209 3.54 -1.44 -11.82
N LEU A 210 4.77 -1.83 -12.22
CA LEU A 210 5.72 -2.36 -11.25
C LEU A 210 6.36 -1.24 -10.43
N ALA A 211 6.69 -0.10 -11.03
CA ALA A 211 7.23 1.02 -10.29
C ALA A 211 6.68 2.36 -10.77
N GLY A 212 6.23 3.19 -9.82
CA GLY A 212 5.92 4.59 -10.02
C GLY A 212 6.91 5.47 -9.26
N ILE A 213 7.72 6.26 -9.98
CA ILE A 213 8.83 7.06 -9.43
C ILE A 213 8.71 8.53 -9.80
N ASN A 214 9.27 9.42 -8.96
CA ASN A 214 9.27 10.86 -9.22
C ASN A 214 10.63 11.30 -9.78
N ASP A 215 10.76 11.34 -11.11
CA ASP A 215 12.02 11.64 -11.78
C ASP A 215 12.53 13.06 -11.52
N ASN A 216 11.63 14.02 -11.23
CA ASN A 216 12.00 15.38 -10.85
C ASN A 216 12.66 15.50 -9.47
N TYR A 217 12.62 14.45 -8.64
CA TYR A 217 13.34 14.36 -7.37
C TYR A 217 14.58 13.44 -7.43
N GLY A 218 14.93 12.93 -8.62
CA GLY A 218 16.11 12.08 -8.83
C GLY A 218 15.86 10.61 -8.55
N ASP A 219 14.60 10.19 -8.43
CA ASP A 219 14.26 8.79 -8.18
C ASP A 219 14.73 7.89 -9.33
N THR A 220 15.11 6.65 -8.98
CA THR A 220 15.43 5.62 -9.97
C THR A 220 14.79 4.29 -9.62
N ALA A 221 14.50 3.48 -10.63
CA ALA A 221 14.08 2.09 -10.48
C ALA A 221 14.90 1.20 -11.42
N THR A 222 15.57 0.18 -10.87
CA THR A 222 16.39 -0.78 -11.61
C THR A 222 15.73 -2.15 -11.55
N PHE A 223 15.62 -2.82 -12.70
CA PHE A 223 14.93 -4.10 -12.81
C PHE A 223 15.84 -5.16 -13.40
N THR A 224 15.85 -6.35 -12.78
CA THR A 224 16.52 -7.54 -13.28
C THR A 224 15.67 -8.79 -13.04
N ASN A 225 15.70 -9.73 -13.97
CA ASN A 225 15.01 -11.03 -13.83
C ASN A 225 13.49 -10.89 -13.55
N ILE A 226 12.80 -10.05 -14.29
CA ILE A 226 11.38 -9.75 -14.10
C ILE A 226 10.53 -10.67 -14.99
N VAL A 227 9.54 -11.31 -14.40
CA VAL A 227 8.52 -12.10 -15.12
C VAL A 227 7.16 -11.44 -14.93
N VAL A 228 6.51 -11.06 -16.04
CA VAL A 228 5.21 -10.36 -16.00
C VAL A 228 4.16 -11.07 -16.86
N SER A 229 2.93 -11.05 -16.39
CA SER A 229 1.75 -11.50 -17.12
C SER A 229 0.57 -10.56 -16.83
N GLY A 230 0.04 -9.86 -17.84
CA GLY A 230 -1.05 -8.91 -17.65
C GLY A 230 -0.66 -7.69 -16.79
N VAL A 231 0.56 -7.21 -16.92
CA VAL A 231 1.05 -5.95 -16.32
C VAL A 231 1.15 -4.90 -17.40
N ASP A 232 0.54 -3.73 -17.19
CA ASP A 232 0.47 -2.69 -18.22
C ASP A 232 1.82 -1.99 -18.41
N ASP A 233 2.46 -1.53 -17.32
CA ASP A 233 3.72 -0.79 -17.37
C ASP A 233 4.77 -1.35 -16.39
N ILE A 234 6.03 -1.40 -16.84
CA ILE A 234 7.17 -1.81 -15.98
C ILE A 234 7.62 -0.66 -15.09
N CYS A 235 7.68 0.55 -15.63
CA CYS A 235 8.13 1.71 -14.89
C CYS A 235 7.49 2.96 -15.44
N VAL A 236 6.85 3.73 -14.57
CA VAL A 236 6.18 4.99 -14.85
C VAL A 236 6.87 6.13 -14.11
N THR A 237 7.17 7.21 -14.81
CA THR A 237 7.75 8.42 -14.21
C THR A 237 6.66 9.45 -13.97
N TYR A 238 6.79 10.15 -12.85
CA TYR A 238 5.88 11.21 -12.40
C TYR A 238 6.65 12.49 -12.09
N THR A 239 6.00 13.63 -12.25
CA THR A 239 6.40 14.87 -11.59
C THR A 239 5.74 14.90 -10.23
N GLY A 240 6.49 14.60 -9.17
CA GLY A 240 6.04 14.70 -7.79
C GLY A 240 6.00 16.15 -7.30
N THR A 241 5.31 16.39 -6.20
CA THR A 241 5.13 17.71 -5.56
C THR A 241 5.37 17.61 -4.06
N ASP A 242 5.73 18.71 -3.41
CA ASP A 242 5.80 18.85 -1.95
C ASP A 242 4.54 19.49 -1.35
N ASN A 243 3.45 19.39 -2.07
CA ASN A 243 2.13 19.87 -1.66
C ASN A 243 1.14 18.69 -1.58
N ASN A 244 0.77 18.31 -0.37
CA ASN A 244 -0.16 17.19 -0.12
C ASN A 244 -1.55 17.38 -0.75
N ASP A 245 -1.94 18.60 -1.07
CA ASP A 245 -3.22 18.90 -1.71
C ASP A 245 -3.17 18.74 -3.24
N GLU A 246 -2.01 18.41 -3.80
CA GLU A 246 -1.79 18.22 -5.24
C GLU A 246 -1.45 16.77 -5.56
N GLU A 247 -1.96 16.26 -6.67
CA GLU A 247 -1.62 14.95 -7.17
C GLU A 247 -0.38 15.01 -8.07
N PRO A 248 0.52 14.02 -8.00
CA PRO A 248 1.65 13.90 -8.93
C PRO A 248 1.16 13.72 -10.36
N VAL A 249 1.88 14.31 -11.31
CA VAL A 249 1.52 14.23 -12.74
C VAL A 249 2.34 13.15 -13.43
N GLU A 250 1.67 12.21 -14.07
CA GLU A 250 2.32 11.19 -14.88
C GLU A 250 3.02 11.82 -16.12
N ASN A 251 4.27 11.44 -16.36
CA ASN A 251 5.08 11.95 -17.47
C ASN A 251 5.17 10.94 -18.62
N GLY A 252 5.16 9.64 -18.31
CA GLY A 252 5.26 8.56 -19.28
C GLY A 252 5.85 7.29 -18.69
N SER A 253 5.93 6.24 -19.51
CA SER A 253 6.41 4.93 -19.11
C SER A 253 7.51 4.39 -20.03
N GLY A 254 8.22 3.37 -19.57
CA GLY A 254 9.23 2.66 -20.32
C GLY A 254 10.67 2.96 -19.88
N PRO A 255 11.68 2.33 -20.52
CA PRO A 255 13.07 2.48 -20.11
C PRO A 255 13.60 3.89 -20.36
N SER A 256 14.33 4.42 -19.37
CA SER A 256 14.93 5.76 -19.37
C SER A 256 16.15 5.79 -18.46
N ASP A 257 16.75 6.97 -18.26
CA ASP A 257 17.84 7.15 -17.29
C ASP A 257 17.36 6.90 -15.84
N SER A 258 16.07 7.06 -15.57
CA SER A 258 15.44 6.82 -14.24
C SER A 258 14.80 5.43 -14.15
N CYS A 259 14.23 4.92 -15.24
CA CYS A 259 13.66 3.57 -15.37
C CYS A 259 14.68 2.63 -16.03
N ILE A 260 15.52 1.99 -15.23
CA ILE A 260 16.74 1.32 -15.68
C ILE A 260 16.50 -0.17 -15.93
N TYR A 261 16.23 -0.54 -17.17
CA TYR A 261 16.11 -1.93 -17.63
C TYR A 261 16.25 -2.03 -19.16
N SER A 262 16.51 -3.24 -19.61
CA SER A 262 16.52 -3.62 -21.01
C SER A 262 15.44 -4.69 -21.29
N THR A 263 15.14 -4.95 -22.53
CA THR A 263 14.18 -6.00 -22.91
C THR A 263 14.62 -7.40 -22.48
N SER A 264 15.90 -7.64 -22.22
CA SER A 264 16.41 -8.92 -21.70
C SER A 264 16.14 -9.11 -20.21
N ASP A 265 15.86 -8.05 -19.48
CA ASP A 265 15.55 -8.11 -18.04
C ASP A 265 14.07 -8.46 -17.78
N ILE A 266 13.23 -8.37 -18.82
CA ILE A 266 11.78 -8.55 -18.73
C ILE A 266 11.35 -9.77 -19.57
N THR A 267 10.69 -10.71 -18.94
CA THR A 267 10.05 -11.87 -19.60
C THR A 267 8.53 -11.73 -19.49
N SER A 268 7.85 -11.66 -20.61
CA SER A 268 6.37 -11.69 -20.66
C SER A 268 5.89 -13.13 -20.83
N SER A 269 4.94 -13.58 -20.02
CA SER A 269 4.40 -14.95 -20.00
C SER A 269 2.91 -15.01 -20.36
#